data_a1f94898f3bdc6c2b1bc185dd7e390f0
#
_entry.id   a1f94898f3bdc6c2b1bc185dd7e390f0
#
_cell.length_a   1.000
_cell.length_b   1.000
_cell.length_c   1.000
_cell.angle_alpha   90.00
_cell.angle_beta   90.00
_cell.angle_gamma   90.00
#
_symmetry.space_group_name_H-M   'P 1'
#
loop_
_entity.id
_entity.type
_entity.pdbx_description
1 polymer ?
#
loop_
_entity_poly.entity_id
_entity_poly.type
_entity_poly.pdbx_seq_one_letter_code
_entity_poly.pdbx_strand_id
1 'polypeptide(L)'
;CIRDSYLATAGRAVARELLVYRYNQLDKAIENAAKLGFRDGAALYPMVTVNGEECHNEWEITFEEIHRNGAVAYAIFNYIRYTGDTAYLADCGLEVLLSVARFWAQRITWSGARRKYVMLGVTGPNEYENNVDNNWYTSYIACWSMRYAAESAAWVRENRPADYARICAKRRFDETAETKRWLEIADGMYFLSLIHISE
;
A
#
# COMPACT_ATOMS: atom_id res chain seq x y z
N CYS A 1 6.79 8.05 -8.82
CA CYS A 1 7.41 9.36 -8.91
C CYS A 1 8.51 9.36 -9.96
N ILE A 2 8.81 10.51 -10.60
CA ILE A 2 9.83 10.64 -11.68
C ILE A 2 11.19 10.09 -11.23
N ARG A 3 11.60 10.38 -10.00
CA ARG A 3 12.84 9.88 -9.42
C ARG A 3 12.90 8.35 -9.40
N ASP A 4 11.83 7.70 -8.97
CA ASP A 4 11.80 6.25 -8.83
C ASP A 4 11.83 5.57 -10.21
N SER A 5 11.11 6.12 -11.18
CA SER A 5 11.15 5.65 -12.57
C SER A 5 12.55 5.85 -13.20
N TYR A 6 13.17 7.00 -12.98
CA TYR A 6 14.52 7.27 -13.45
C TYR A 6 15.55 6.29 -12.86
N LEU A 7 15.49 6.06 -11.55
CA LEU A 7 16.41 5.14 -10.88
C LEU A 7 16.20 3.69 -11.34
N ALA A 8 14.95 3.26 -11.56
CA ALA A 8 14.66 1.92 -12.05
C ALA A 8 15.21 1.70 -13.46
N THR A 9 15.26 2.73 -14.31
CA THR A 9 15.75 2.64 -15.69
C THR A 9 17.26 2.87 -15.81
N ALA A 10 17.81 3.79 -15.04
CA ALA A 10 19.20 4.23 -15.17
C ALA A 10 20.13 3.72 -14.05
N GLY A 11 19.58 3.31 -12.91
CA GLY A 11 20.36 2.89 -11.74
C GLY A 11 19.72 1.73 -10.98
N ARG A 12 19.59 0.57 -11.63
CA ARG A 12 18.92 -0.63 -11.09
C ARG A 12 19.34 -0.97 -9.65
N ALA A 13 20.64 -0.95 -9.35
CA ALA A 13 21.15 -1.27 -8.02
C ALA A 13 20.66 -0.25 -6.98
N VAL A 14 20.71 1.05 -7.30
CA VAL A 14 20.25 2.12 -6.42
C VAL A 14 18.74 2.02 -6.20
N ALA A 15 17.97 1.73 -7.25
CA ALA A 15 16.54 1.53 -7.13
C ALA A 15 16.20 0.36 -6.18
N ARG A 16 16.94 -0.76 -6.29
CA ARG A 16 16.79 -1.91 -5.40
C ARG A 16 17.06 -1.55 -3.95
N GLU A 17 18.14 -0.83 -3.67
CA GLU A 17 18.51 -0.43 -2.31
C GLU A 17 17.46 0.51 -1.68
N LEU A 18 16.86 1.40 -2.45
CA LEU A 18 15.74 2.23 -1.96
C LEU A 18 14.52 1.38 -1.53
N LEU A 19 14.25 0.29 -2.26
CA LEU A 19 13.17 -0.62 -1.88
C LEU A 19 13.55 -1.52 -0.70
N VAL A 20 14.80 -1.96 -0.62
CA VAL A 20 15.33 -2.69 0.55
C VAL A 20 15.28 -1.81 1.79
N TYR A 21 15.56 -0.52 1.67
CA TYR A 21 15.38 0.43 2.77
C TYR A 21 13.93 0.42 3.30
N ARG A 22 12.91 0.40 2.40
CA ARG A 22 11.51 0.28 2.81
C ARG A 22 11.20 -1.06 3.47
N TYR A 23 11.76 -2.15 2.97
CA TYR A 23 11.63 -3.46 3.60
C TYR A 23 12.23 -3.49 5.00
N ASN A 24 13.42 -2.92 5.19
CA ASN A 24 14.08 -2.85 6.48
C ASN A 24 13.30 -2.01 7.51
N GLN A 25 12.44 -1.11 7.04
CA GLN A 25 11.55 -0.30 7.88
C GLN A 25 10.14 -0.88 8.06
N LEU A 26 9.87 -2.07 7.52
CA LEU A 26 8.52 -2.63 7.55
C LEU A 26 7.99 -2.81 8.97
N ASP A 27 8.80 -3.32 9.89
CA ASP A 27 8.36 -3.53 11.27
C ASP A 27 8.07 -2.20 11.98
N LYS A 28 8.82 -1.13 11.67
CA LYS A 28 8.51 0.23 12.13
C LYS A 28 7.21 0.77 11.53
N ALA A 29 6.94 0.50 10.25
CA ALA A 29 5.69 0.89 9.62
C ALA A 29 4.48 0.14 10.23
N ILE A 30 4.68 -1.12 10.67
CA ILE A 30 3.67 -1.88 11.41
C ILE A 30 3.44 -1.25 12.81
N GLU A 31 4.50 -0.88 13.52
CA GLU A 31 4.40 -0.18 14.81
C GLU A 31 3.67 1.18 14.65
N ASN A 32 3.97 1.95 13.59
CA ASN A 32 3.28 3.21 13.29
C ASN A 32 1.77 2.99 13.08
N ALA A 33 1.40 1.98 12.31
CA ALA A 33 0.00 1.62 12.11
C ALA A 33 -0.67 1.16 13.42
N ALA A 34 0.02 0.37 14.23
CA ALA A 34 -0.50 -0.14 15.51
C ALA A 34 -0.80 0.99 16.51
N LYS A 35 0.01 2.07 16.53
CA LYS A 35 -0.24 3.28 17.34
C LYS A 35 -1.57 3.96 16.98
N LEU A 36 -2.03 3.81 15.74
CA LEU A 36 -3.30 4.33 15.23
C LEU A 36 -4.46 3.32 15.34
N GLY A 37 -4.24 2.16 15.96
CA GLY A 37 -5.26 1.15 16.17
C GLY A 37 -5.37 0.07 15.09
N PHE A 38 -4.54 0.11 14.04
CA PHE A 38 -4.48 -0.96 13.04
C PHE A 38 -3.81 -2.20 13.60
N ARG A 39 -4.18 -3.38 13.10
CA ARG A 39 -3.76 -4.68 13.66
C ARG A 39 -3.27 -5.63 12.57
N ASP A 40 -2.93 -6.84 12.98
CA ASP A 40 -2.64 -7.99 12.11
C ASP A 40 -1.51 -7.74 11.09
N GLY A 41 -0.53 -6.93 11.47
CA GLY A 41 0.61 -6.62 10.61
C GLY A 41 0.30 -5.62 9.49
N ALA A 42 -0.78 -4.85 9.61
CA ALA A 42 -1.02 -3.68 8.77
C ALA A 42 0.11 -2.67 8.93
N ALA A 43 0.64 -2.12 7.84
CA ALA A 43 1.75 -1.18 7.87
C ALA A 43 1.34 0.19 7.33
N LEU A 44 1.72 1.25 8.04
CA LEU A 44 1.65 2.63 7.57
C LEU A 44 3.05 3.23 7.55
N TYR A 45 3.61 3.39 6.37
CA TYR A 45 4.90 4.03 6.20
C TYR A 45 4.83 5.49 6.60
N PRO A 46 5.86 6.02 7.28
CA PRO A 46 5.88 7.41 7.70
C PRO A 46 5.95 8.37 6.49
N MET A 47 5.39 9.54 6.64
CA MET A 47 5.52 10.64 5.67
C MET A 47 6.89 11.28 5.79
N VAL A 48 7.32 11.60 7.00
CA VAL A 48 8.61 12.19 7.32
C VAL A 48 9.35 11.28 8.29
N THR A 49 10.53 10.83 7.92
CA THR A 49 11.29 9.91 8.77
C THR A 49 12.79 10.00 8.54
N VAL A 50 13.54 9.68 9.59
CA VAL A 50 14.98 9.41 9.53
C VAL A 50 15.24 7.91 9.70
N ASN A 51 14.55 7.28 10.64
CA ASN A 51 14.81 5.91 11.10
C ASN A 51 13.62 4.95 10.94
N GLY A 52 12.56 5.36 10.25
CA GLY A 52 11.32 4.58 10.08
C GLY A 52 10.19 4.97 11.02
N GLU A 53 10.46 5.79 12.02
CA GLU A 53 9.42 6.39 12.86
C GLU A 53 8.85 7.65 12.19
N GLU A 54 7.56 7.90 12.38
CA GLU A 54 6.94 9.13 11.90
C GLU A 54 7.47 10.32 12.72
N CYS A 55 8.14 11.24 12.04
CA CYS A 55 8.76 12.41 12.64
C CYS A 55 7.91 13.68 12.49
N HIS A 56 6.63 13.54 12.14
CA HIS A 56 5.74 14.69 12.14
C HIS A 56 5.60 15.22 13.57
N ASN A 57 5.43 16.49 13.69
CA ASN A 57 5.07 17.10 14.98
C ASN A 57 3.55 16.97 15.18
N GLU A 58 2.84 18.08 15.13
CA GLU A 58 1.38 18.14 15.30
C GLU A 58 0.66 18.38 13.96
N TRP A 59 1.31 18.03 12.86
CA TRP A 59 0.78 18.31 11.52
C TRP A 59 -0.17 17.19 11.07
N GLU A 60 -1.45 17.50 11.03
CA GLU A 60 -2.53 16.54 10.75
C GLU A 60 -2.42 15.88 9.36
N ILE A 61 -1.88 16.59 8.38
CA ILE A 61 -1.70 16.09 7.02
C ILE A 61 -0.93 14.76 6.96
N THR A 62 -0.07 14.49 7.94
CA THR A 62 0.67 13.23 8.02
C THR A 62 -0.23 12.02 8.25
N PHE A 63 -1.42 12.21 8.82
CA PHE A 63 -2.42 11.15 9.02
C PHE A 63 -3.43 11.06 7.86
N GLU A 64 -3.51 12.08 7.03
CA GLU A 64 -4.45 12.18 5.92
C GLU A 64 -3.83 11.76 4.59
N GLU A 65 -2.53 12.06 4.36
CA GLU A 65 -1.79 11.70 3.14
C GLU A 65 -1.34 10.24 3.12
N ILE A 66 -2.28 9.35 3.34
CA ILE A 66 -2.01 7.90 3.39
C ILE A 66 -1.73 7.28 2.02
N HIS A 67 -1.95 8.00 0.94
CA HIS A 67 -1.62 7.56 -0.43
C HIS A 67 -0.13 7.23 -0.62
N ARG A 68 0.76 7.69 0.27
CA ARG A 68 2.17 7.31 0.33
C ARG A 68 2.38 5.79 0.45
N ASN A 69 1.49 5.08 1.13
CA ASN A 69 1.50 3.61 1.17
C ASN A 69 1.32 2.99 -0.22
N GLY A 70 0.42 3.55 -1.02
CA GLY A 70 0.24 3.17 -2.41
C GLY A 70 1.47 3.47 -3.26
N ALA A 71 2.15 4.60 -2.99
CA ALA A 71 3.39 4.93 -3.69
C ALA A 71 4.52 3.92 -3.42
N VAL A 72 4.60 3.34 -2.22
CA VAL A 72 5.55 2.24 -1.91
C VAL A 72 5.23 1.00 -2.75
N ALA A 73 3.97 0.59 -2.80
CA ALA A 73 3.54 -0.55 -3.62
C ALA A 73 3.81 -0.31 -5.11
N TYR A 74 3.54 0.91 -5.58
CA TYR A 74 3.79 1.30 -6.98
C TYR A 74 5.28 1.34 -7.33
N ALA A 75 6.14 1.73 -6.40
CA ALA A 75 7.58 1.71 -6.59
C ALA A 75 8.12 0.27 -6.76
N ILE A 76 7.59 -0.69 -5.98
CA ILE A 76 7.90 -2.13 -6.14
C ILE A 76 7.47 -2.61 -7.52
N PHE A 77 6.24 -2.32 -7.95
CA PHE A 77 5.72 -2.67 -9.26
C PHE A 77 6.61 -2.13 -10.39
N ASN A 78 6.93 -0.84 -10.37
CA ASN A 78 7.76 -0.21 -11.38
C ASN A 78 9.17 -0.82 -11.43
N TYR A 79 9.78 -1.06 -10.28
CA TYR A 79 11.10 -1.68 -10.21
C TYR A 79 11.09 -3.04 -10.93
N ILE A 80 10.14 -3.90 -10.59
CA ILE A 80 10.05 -5.24 -11.19
C ILE A 80 9.77 -5.14 -12.69
N ARG A 81 8.87 -4.25 -13.09
CA ARG A 81 8.49 -4.06 -14.50
C ARG A 81 9.65 -3.58 -15.36
N TYR A 82 10.46 -2.66 -14.87
CA TYR A 82 11.58 -2.09 -15.63
C TYR A 82 12.85 -2.95 -15.57
N THR A 83 13.05 -3.70 -14.50
CA THR A 83 14.30 -4.45 -14.29
C THR A 83 14.17 -5.94 -14.58
N GLY A 84 12.96 -6.49 -14.57
CA GLY A 84 12.70 -7.92 -14.63
C GLY A 84 13.10 -8.69 -13.34
N ASP A 85 13.48 -7.99 -12.25
CA ASP A 85 13.94 -8.60 -11.01
C ASP A 85 12.75 -9.10 -10.17
N THR A 86 12.12 -10.17 -10.63
CA THR A 86 11.01 -10.80 -9.92
C THR A 86 11.44 -11.50 -8.63
N ALA A 87 12.73 -11.81 -8.45
CA ALA A 87 13.25 -12.38 -7.22
C ALA A 87 13.02 -11.44 -6.02
N TYR A 88 13.05 -10.13 -6.26
CA TYR A 88 12.78 -9.13 -5.23
C TYR A 88 11.41 -9.33 -4.53
N LEU A 89 10.38 -9.83 -5.25
CA LEU A 89 9.09 -10.13 -4.63
C LEU A 89 9.20 -11.17 -3.52
N ALA A 90 9.92 -12.26 -3.79
CA ALA A 90 10.09 -13.33 -2.81
C ALA A 90 11.06 -12.96 -1.68
N ASP A 91 12.08 -12.14 -2.00
CA ASP A 91 13.11 -11.74 -1.04
C ASP A 91 12.58 -10.71 -0.01
N CYS A 92 11.85 -9.70 -0.50
CA CYS A 92 11.45 -8.52 0.28
C CYS A 92 10.04 -8.02 -0.03
N GLY A 93 9.69 -7.93 -1.32
CA GLY A 93 8.57 -7.12 -1.80
C GLY A 93 7.21 -7.64 -1.32
N LEU A 94 7.00 -8.96 -1.29
CA LEU A 94 5.71 -9.52 -0.91
C LEU A 94 5.34 -9.17 0.55
N GLU A 95 6.29 -9.24 1.49
CA GLU A 95 6.01 -8.89 2.88
C GLU A 95 5.52 -7.43 3.02
N VAL A 96 6.12 -6.52 2.26
CA VAL A 96 5.70 -5.11 2.21
C VAL A 96 4.30 -4.97 1.62
N LEU A 97 4.05 -5.61 0.47
CA LEU A 97 2.75 -5.54 -0.22
C LEU A 97 1.60 -6.09 0.64
N LEU A 98 1.80 -7.23 1.32
CA LEU A 98 0.80 -7.81 2.22
C LEU A 98 0.45 -6.84 3.35
N SER A 99 1.45 -6.24 3.98
CA SER A 99 1.24 -5.33 5.11
C SER A 99 0.59 -4.00 4.69
N VAL A 100 0.92 -3.50 3.50
CA VAL A 100 0.25 -2.32 2.90
C VAL A 100 -1.20 -2.64 2.55
N ALA A 101 -1.49 -3.82 1.97
CA ALA A 101 -2.85 -4.23 1.64
C ALA A 101 -3.72 -4.41 2.90
N ARG A 102 -3.17 -4.95 3.98
CA ARG A 102 -3.84 -5.05 5.29
C ARG A 102 -4.21 -3.68 5.86
N PHE A 103 -3.32 -2.70 5.72
CA PHE A 103 -3.62 -1.32 6.11
C PHE A 103 -4.82 -0.77 5.32
N TRP A 104 -4.83 -0.91 4.00
CA TRP A 104 -5.94 -0.44 3.17
C TRP A 104 -7.25 -1.13 3.51
N ALA A 105 -7.23 -2.46 3.72
CA ALA A 105 -8.43 -3.22 4.05
C ALA A 105 -9.05 -2.83 5.39
N GLN A 106 -8.26 -2.31 6.33
CA GLN A 106 -8.72 -1.83 7.63
C GLN A 106 -9.09 -0.34 7.62
N ARG A 107 -8.43 0.45 6.74
CA ARG A 107 -8.67 1.90 6.65
C ARG A 107 -9.96 2.24 5.89
N ILE A 108 -10.35 1.40 4.97
CA ILE A 108 -11.55 1.56 4.15
C ILE A 108 -12.78 1.07 4.92
N THR A 109 -13.86 1.84 4.86
CA THR A 109 -15.09 1.60 5.62
C THR A 109 -16.27 1.29 4.68
N TRP A 110 -17.17 0.40 5.11
CA TRP A 110 -18.43 0.15 4.41
C TRP A 110 -19.46 1.22 4.73
N SER A 111 -20.03 1.83 3.73
CA SER A 111 -21.16 2.75 3.85
C SER A 111 -22.47 2.04 3.54
N GLY A 112 -23.31 1.82 4.55
CA GLY A 112 -24.61 1.20 4.38
C GLY A 112 -25.53 2.04 3.48
N ALA A 113 -25.48 3.37 3.60
CA ALA A 113 -26.29 4.29 2.79
C ALA A 113 -25.92 4.23 1.30
N ARG A 114 -24.62 4.11 0.98
CA ARG A 114 -24.14 4.03 -0.41
C ARG A 114 -24.07 2.59 -0.93
N ARG A 115 -24.12 1.59 -0.04
CA ARG A 115 -23.87 0.18 -0.36
C ARG A 115 -22.53 0.00 -1.12
N LYS A 116 -21.51 0.73 -0.67
CA LYS A 116 -20.16 0.78 -1.24
C LYS A 116 -19.12 0.95 -0.14
N TYR A 117 -17.90 0.57 -0.42
CA TYR A 117 -16.75 0.92 0.40
C TYR A 117 -16.36 2.37 0.14
N VAL A 118 -16.00 3.09 1.20
CA VAL A 118 -15.66 4.52 1.15
C VAL A 118 -14.35 4.80 1.86
N MET A 119 -13.66 5.85 1.40
CA MET A 119 -12.45 6.37 2.00
C MET A 119 -12.74 7.77 2.56
N LEU A 120 -12.74 7.90 3.89
CA LEU A 120 -13.13 9.14 4.57
C LEU A 120 -11.90 9.86 5.13
N GLY A 121 -11.94 11.19 5.17
CA GLY A 121 -10.95 12.03 5.84
C GLY A 121 -9.52 11.80 5.34
N VAL A 122 -9.26 12.10 4.08
CA VAL A 122 -7.92 11.98 3.47
C VAL A 122 -7.55 13.25 2.74
N THR A 123 -6.25 13.47 2.61
CA THR A 123 -5.68 14.48 1.70
C THR A 123 -5.02 13.76 0.54
N GLY A 124 -5.40 14.14 -0.67
CA GLY A 124 -4.82 13.61 -1.90
C GLY A 124 -3.47 14.25 -2.21
N PRO A 125 -2.85 13.90 -3.35
CA PRO A 125 -1.58 14.52 -3.77
C PRO A 125 -1.70 16.01 -4.12
N ASN A 126 -2.91 16.52 -4.26
CA ASN A 126 -3.19 17.94 -4.31
C ASN A 126 -3.57 18.41 -2.89
N GLU A 127 -2.64 19.05 -2.21
CA GLU A 127 -2.74 19.44 -0.81
C GLU A 127 -3.63 20.68 -0.56
N TYR A 128 -4.35 21.19 -1.57
CA TYR A 128 -5.27 22.31 -1.42
C TYR A 128 -6.59 21.93 -0.73
N GLU A 129 -6.95 20.64 -0.80
CA GLU A 129 -8.17 20.10 -0.22
C GLU A 129 -7.81 19.02 0.80
N ASN A 130 -7.77 19.41 2.06
CA ASN A 130 -7.46 18.54 3.18
C ASN A 130 -8.73 17.91 3.74
N ASN A 131 -8.60 16.72 4.34
CA ASN A 131 -9.66 16.02 5.05
C ASN A 131 -10.93 15.81 4.22
N VAL A 132 -10.76 15.40 2.96
CA VAL A 132 -11.86 15.14 2.04
C VAL A 132 -12.26 13.67 2.03
N ASP A 133 -13.52 13.42 1.69
CA ASP A 133 -14.04 12.07 1.54
C ASP A 133 -13.93 11.59 0.10
N ASN A 134 -13.57 10.31 -0.05
CA ASN A 134 -13.54 9.61 -1.33
C ASN A 134 -12.64 10.27 -2.39
N ASN A 135 -11.49 10.81 -1.95
CA ASN A 135 -10.48 11.28 -2.89
C ASN A 135 -10.19 10.18 -3.92
N TRP A 136 -10.34 10.54 -5.20
CA TRP A 136 -10.30 9.55 -6.28
C TRP A 136 -8.94 8.85 -6.36
N TYR A 137 -7.85 9.61 -6.28
CA TYR A 137 -6.50 9.06 -6.38
C TYR A 137 -6.19 8.13 -5.21
N THR A 138 -6.48 8.55 -3.98
CA THR A 138 -6.23 7.74 -2.78
C THR A 138 -7.05 6.44 -2.81
N SER A 139 -8.32 6.51 -3.22
CA SER A 139 -9.18 5.34 -3.38
C SER A 139 -8.67 4.40 -4.48
N TYR A 140 -8.23 4.95 -5.61
CA TYR A 140 -7.71 4.18 -6.73
C TYR A 140 -6.42 3.44 -6.37
N ILE A 141 -5.44 4.15 -5.80
CA ILE A 141 -4.15 3.54 -5.45
C ILE A 141 -4.29 2.50 -4.34
N ALA A 142 -5.25 2.67 -3.43
CA ALA A 142 -5.58 1.66 -2.41
C ALA A 142 -6.11 0.37 -3.05
N CYS A 143 -7.12 0.47 -3.93
CA CYS A 143 -7.67 -0.68 -4.65
C CYS A 143 -6.61 -1.37 -5.52
N TRP A 144 -5.84 -0.57 -6.25
CA TRP A 144 -4.75 -1.08 -7.08
C TRP A 144 -3.70 -1.83 -6.24
N SER A 145 -3.28 -1.28 -5.09
CA SER A 145 -2.31 -1.91 -4.20
C SER A 145 -2.79 -3.25 -3.66
N MET A 146 -4.07 -3.35 -3.28
CA MET A 146 -4.68 -4.60 -2.81
C MET A 146 -4.71 -5.68 -3.91
N ARG A 147 -5.08 -5.31 -5.15
CA ARG A 147 -5.05 -6.23 -6.29
C ARG A 147 -3.64 -6.70 -6.60
N TYR A 148 -2.69 -5.76 -6.64
CA TYR A 148 -1.30 -6.08 -6.91
C TYR A 148 -0.67 -6.96 -5.82
N ALA A 149 -1.04 -6.78 -4.55
CA ALA A 149 -0.62 -7.67 -3.48
C ALA A 149 -1.15 -9.10 -3.66
N ALA A 150 -2.43 -9.25 -4.06
CA ALA A 150 -3.02 -10.56 -4.35
C ALA A 150 -2.33 -11.24 -5.55
N GLU A 151 -2.10 -10.53 -6.64
CA GLU A 151 -1.39 -11.01 -7.82
C GLU A 151 0.04 -11.42 -7.48
N SER A 152 0.75 -10.61 -6.69
CA SER A 152 2.12 -10.89 -6.25
C SER A 152 2.20 -12.12 -5.35
N ALA A 153 1.22 -12.32 -4.46
CA ALA A 153 1.14 -13.51 -3.62
C ALA A 153 0.96 -14.78 -4.46
N ALA A 154 0.05 -14.76 -5.43
CA ALA A 154 -0.16 -15.87 -6.35
C ALA A 154 1.10 -16.17 -7.16
N TRP A 155 1.76 -15.13 -7.68
CA TRP A 155 3.00 -15.30 -8.44
C TRP A 155 4.11 -15.92 -7.59
N VAL A 156 4.34 -15.47 -6.35
CA VAL A 156 5.38 -16.04 -5.47
C VAL A 156 5.04 -17.46 -5.08
N ARG A 157 3.77 -17.77 -4.81
CA ARG A 157 3.32 -19.15 -4.53
C ARG A 157 3.66 -20.10 -5.67
N GLU A 158 3.43 -19.69 -6.91
CA GLU A 158 3.65 -20.53 -8.10
C GLU A 158 5.12 -20.68 -8.46
N ASN A 159 5.91 -19.62 -8.35
CA ASN A 159 7.28 -19.57 -8.84
C ASN A 159 8.35 -19.77 -7.75
N ARG A 160 8.02 -19.50 -6.49
CA ARG A 160 8.92 -19.55 -5.33
C ARG A 160 8.22 -20.15 -4.10
N PRO A 161 7.72 -21.40 -4.15
CA PRO A 161 6.86 -21.98 -3.11
C PRO A 161 7.50 -22.06 -1.73
N ALA A 162 8.82 -22.27 -1.65
CA ALA A 162 9.53 -22.30 -0.37
C ALA A 162 9.57 -20.93 0.31
N ASP A 163 9.83 -19.86 -0.47
CA ASP A 163 9.80 -18.50 0.03
C ASP A 163 8.37 -18.07 0.41
N TYR A 164 7.39 -18.48 -0.39
CA TYR A 164 5.99 -18.26 -0.08
C TYR A 164 5.61 -18.85 1.28
N ALA A 165 5.95 -20.11 1.52
CA ALA A 165 5.66 -20.78 2.79
C ALA A 165 6.35 -20.06 3.97
N ARG A 166 7.59 -19.62 3.80
CA ARG A 166 8.34 -18.81 4.79
C ARG A 166 7.62 -17.50 5.11
N ILE A 167 7.18 -16.77 4.06
CA ILE A 167 6.48 -15.48 4.21
C ILE A 167 5.13 -15.68 4.90
N CYS A 168 4.34 -16.68 4.49
CA CYS A 168 3.06 -17.01 5.12
C CYS A 168 3.23 -17.30 6.61
N ALA A 169 4.22 -18.11 6.98
CA ALA A 169 4.50 -18.43 8.38
C ALA A 169 4.92 -17.17 9.16
N LYS A 170 5.84 -16.37 8.61
CA LYS A 170 6.37 -15.15 9.25
C LYS A 170 5.29 -14.08 9.46
N ARG A 171 4.47 -13.85 8.43
CA ARG A 171 3.45 -12.79 8.43
C ARG A 171 2.06 -13.30 8.80
N ARG A 172 1.89 -14.59 9.11
CA ARG A 172 0.60 -15.23 9.41
C ARG A 172 -0.44 -14.92 8.33
N PHE A 173 -0.02 -15.09 7.07
CA PHE A 173 -0.85 -14.74 5.92
C PHE A 173 -1.81 -15.86 5.56
N ASP A 174 -3.12 -15.55 5.61
CA ASP A 174 -4.18 -16.39 5.07
C ASP A 174 -4.57 -15.87 3.68
N GLU A 175 -3.96 -16.46 2.65
CA GLU A 175 -4.19 -16.02 1.26
C GLU A 175 -5.67 -16.02 0.92
N THR A 176 -6.40 -17.10 1.24
CA THR A 176 -7.79 -17.24 0.85
C THR A 176 -8.69 -16.19 1.48
N ALA A 177 -8.55 -15.97 2.78
CA ALA A 177 -9.38 -15.02 3.50
C ALA A 177 -9.00 -13.58 3.16
N GLU A 178 -7.69 -13.27 3.17
CA GLU A 178 -7.22 -11.90 3.00
C GLU A 178 -7.40 -11.41 1.57
N THR A 179 -7.01 -12.19 0.55
CA THR A 179 -7.17 -11.76 -0.85
C THR A 179 -8.62 -11.63 -1.25
N LYS A 180 -9.49 -12.54 -0.79
CA LYS A 180 -10.93 -12.41 -1.00
C LYS A 180 -11.44 -11.08 -0.45
N ARG A 181 -11.05 -10.73 0.77
CA ARG A 181 -11.45 -9.47 1.40
C ARG A 181 -10.92 -8.25 0.64
N TRP A 182 -9.67 -8.27 0.20
CA TRP A 182 -9.06 -7.18 -0.56
C TRP A 182 -9.76 -6.95 -1.90
N LEU A 183 -10.08 -8.02 -2.63
CA LEU A 183 -10.76 -7.94 -3.91
C LEU A 183 -12.21 -7.46 -3.74
N GLU A 184 -12.92 -7.96 -2.71
CA GLU A 184 -14.27 -7.49 -2.37
C GLU A 184 -14.29 -5.97 -2.12
N ILE A 185 -13.34 -5.46 -1.35
CA ILE A 185 -13.21 -4.02 -1.10
C ILE A 185 -12.91 -3.27 -2.39
N ALA A 186 -11.94 -3.75 -3.17
CA ALA A 186 -11.51 -3.09 -4.39
C ALA A 186 -12.60 -3.05 -5.48
N ASP A 187 -13.43 -4.10 -5.56
CA ASP A 187 -14.57 -4.16 -6.51
C ASP A 187 -15.77 -3.34 -6.02
N GLY A 188 -15.94 -3.23 -4.71
CA GLY A 188 -17.02 -2.49 -4.09
C GLY A 188 -16.72 -1.03 -3.79
N MET A 189 -15.54 -0.51 -4.15
CA MET A 189 -15.14 0.87 -3.85
C MET A 189 -16.04 1.90 -4.55
N TYR A 190 -16.36 2.94 -3.79
CA TYR A 190 -17.03 4.12 -4.33
C TYR A 190 -16.00 5.07 -4.95
N PHE A 191 -16.22 5.41 -6.21
CA PHE A 191 -15.48 6.44 -6.92
C PHE A 191 -16.40 7.60 -7.26
N LEU A 192 -15.97 8.81 -6.94
CA LEU A 192 -16.64 10.02 -7.40
C LEU A 192 -16.57 10.07 -8.92
N SER A 193 -17.71 10.13 -9.56
CA SER A 193 -17.80 10.34 -11.01
C SER A 193 -17.85 11.83 -11.30
N LEU A 194 -17.08 12.28 -12.28
CA LEU A 194 -17.14 13.67 -12.75
C LEU A 194 -18.53 14.05 -13.31
N ILE A 195 -19.34 13.05 -13.70
CA ILE A 195 -20.71 13.26 -14.20
C ILE A 195 -21.66 13.70 -13.07
N HIS A 196 -21.35 13.40 -11.81
CA HIS A 196 -22.18 13.76 -10.67
C HIS A 196 -21.73 15.06 -9.96
N ILE A 197 -20.74 15.75 -10.46
CA ILE A 197 -20.27 17.04 -9.91
C ILE A 197 -21.08 18.22 -10.48
N SER A 198 -21.91 17.98 -11.49
CA SER A 198 -22.72 19.01 -12.17
C SER A 198 -24.18 19.09 -11.69
N GLU A 199 -24.55 18.37 -10.64
CA GLU A 199 -25.82 18.48 -9.93
C GLU A 199 -25.56 19.03 -8.52
#